data_0200190b3afe0af1316b091f597c8ed5
#
_entry.id   0200190b3afe0af1316b091f597c8ed5
#
_cell.length_a   1.000
_cell.length_b   1.000
_cell.length_c   1.000
_cell.angle_alpha   90.00
_cell.angle_beta   90.00
_cell.angle_gamma   90.00
#
_symmetry.space_group_name_H-M   'P 1'
#
loop_
_entity.id
_entity.type
_entity.pdbx_description
1 polymer ?
#
loop_
_entity_poly.entity_id
_entity_poly.type
_entity_poly.pdbx_seq_one_letter_code
_entity_poly.pdbx_strand_id
1 'polypeptide(L)'
;IFNNDSLSQLERIDGIIAIGKFSSKQVKELEQYSPALVFVDSDTLDQGHSCVTTDFEHAVTHVLDHFLQQGIREIGMIAGREETTDGTTSIDDPRLACFCRYLSDKELYQPAYVKIGKFSSESGYQLMKELIDQQKEQMPKAFFIASDALAVGTLRALQEAGISVPQDVQIISFN
;
A
#
# COMPACT_ATOMS: atom_id res chain seq x y z
N ILE A 1 0.79 -18.29 7.16
CA ILE A 1 0.54 -19.74 7.14
C ILE A 1 1.34 -20.37 8.28
N PHE A 2 1.01 -19.99 9.49
CA PHE A 2 1.52 -20.67 10.68
C PHE A 2 0.55 -21.79 11.04
N ASN A 3 0.75 -22.96 10.44
CA ASN A 3 0.12 -24.18 10.94
C ASN A 3 1.06 -24.75 12.01
N ASN A 4 0.55 -25.20 13.15
CA ASN A 4 1.37 -25.79 14.23
C ASN A 4 2.29 -26.91 13.74
N ASP A 5 1.89 -27.66 12.70
CA ASP A 5 2.71 -28.69 12.08
C ASP A 5 3.94 -28.15 11.30
N SER A 6 3.89 -26.88 10.86
CA SER A 6 5.02 -26.24 10.16
C SER A 6 6.09 -25.74 11.15
N LEU A 7 5.70 -25.35 12.35
CA LEU A 7 6.60 -24.81 13.37
C LEU A 7 7.50 -25.89 13.97
N SER A 8 7.03 -27.14 14.08
CA SER A 8 7.84 -28.26 14.57
C SER A 8 9.02 -28.61 13.66
N GLN A 9 8.99 -28.19 12.39
CA GLN A 9 10.10 -28.38 11.45
C GLN A 9 11.21 -27.33 11.64
N LEU A 10 10.98 -26.27 12.42
CA LEU A 10 11.94 -25.20 12.66
C LEU A 10 12.99 -25.51 13.76
N GLU A 11 12.89 -26.66 14.43
CA GLU A 11 13.78 -27.02 15.56
C GLU A 11 15.27 -27.25 15.18
N ARG A 12 15.63 -27.18 13.89
CA ARG A 12 17.00 -27.47 13.39
C ARG A 12 17.46 -26.51 12.32
N ILE A 13 17.07 -25.24 12.42
CA ILE A 13 17.45 -24.23 11.41
C ILE A 13 18.45 -23.23 12.03
N ASP A 14 19.38 -22.77 11.21
CA ASP A 14 20.40 -21.81 11.62
C ASP A 14 19.86 -20.37 11.70
N GLY A 15 18.81 -20.05 10.95
CA GLY A 15 18.17 -18.74 10.93
C GLY A 15 16.84 -18.73 10.19
N ILE A 16 16.07 -17.66 10.39
CA ILE A 16 14.76 -17.45 9.79
C ILE A 16 14.74 -16.14 9.02
N ILE A 17 14.26 -16.19 7.78
CA ILE A 17 13.85 -15.01 7.02
C ILE A 17 12.32 -15.00 6.98
N ALA A 18 11.71 -14.05 7.70
CA ALA A 18 10.27 -13.91 7.83
C ALA A 18 9.77 -12.84 6.85
N ILE A 19 8.96 -13.24 5.83
CA ILE A 19 8.49 -12.35 4.76
C ILE A 19 7.01 -12.04 4.98
N GLY A 20 6.65 -10.76 5.05
CA GLY A 20 5.29 -10.26 5.24
C GLY A 20 5.13 -9.42 6.49
N LYS A 21 3.89 -9.19 6.90
CA LYS A 21 3.54 -8.37 8.07
C LYS A 21 3.26 -9.26 9.29
N PHE A 22 4.00 -9.06 10.36
CA PHE A 22 3.93 -9.88 11.56
C PHE A 22 3.42 -9.07 12.77
N SER A 23 2.51 -9.68 13.55
CA SER A 23 2.13 -9.12 14.84
C SER A 23 3.27 -9.31 15.86
N SER A 24 3.29 -8.49 16.90
CA SER A 24 4.27 -8.64 18.00
C SER A 24 4.21 -10.02 18.66
N LYS A 25 3.06 -10.69 18.63
CA LYS A 25 2.91 -12.05 19.11
C LYS A 25 3.66 -13.03 18.21
N GLN A 26 3.47 -12.93 16.91
CA GLN A 26 4.16 -13.79 15.94
C GLN A 26 5.68 -13.59 15.96
N VAL A 27 6.14 -12.34 16.14
CA VAL A 27 7.58 -12.06 16.30
C VAL A 27 8.13 -12.83 17.50
N LYS A 28 7.49 -12.74 18.69
CA LYS A 28 7.89 -13.48 19.89
C LYS A 28 7.82 -15.00 19.74
N GLU A 29 6.90 -15.50 18.94
CA GLU A 29 6.83 -16.94 18.63
C GLU A 29 8.04 -17.37 17.77
N LEU A 30 8.42 -16.57 16.77
CA LEU A 30 9.59 -16.87 15.93
C LEU A 30 10.90 -16.81 16.70
N GLU A 31 11.05 -15.92 17.67
CA GLU A 31 12.22 -15.82 18.56
C GLU A 31 12.52 -17.14 19.30
N GLN A 32 11.51 -17.95 19.58
CA GLN A 32 11.68 -19.21 20.28
C GLN A 32 12.38 -20.29 19.44
N TYR A 33 12.38 -20.14 18.11
CA TYR A 33 12.96 -21.13 17.19
C TYR A 33 14.38 -20.77 16.74
N SER A 34 14.72 -19.49 16.63
CA SER A 34 16.07 -19.05 16.29
C SER A 34 16.30 -17.61 16.76
N PRO A 35 17.46 -17.30 17.32
CA PRO A 35 17.88 -15.92 17.58
C PRO A 35 18.31 -15.18 16.31
N ALA A 36 18.59 -15.91 15.22
CA ALA A 36 18.98 -15.34 13.93
C ALA A 36 17.73 -15.09 13.07
N LEU A 37 17.08 -13.94 13.30
CA LEU A 37 15.88 -13.51 12.60
C LEU A 37 16.14 -12.29 11.74
N VAL A 38 15.64 -12.33 10.50
CA VAL A 38 15.56 -11.16 9.60
C VAL A 38 14.14 -11.07 9.08
N PHE A 39 13.54 -9.90 9.20
CA PHE A 39 12.21 -9.64 8.68
C PHE A 39 12.30 -8.90 7.32
N VAL A 40 11.42 -9.25 6.41
CA VAL A 40 11.26 -8.58 5.11
C VAL A 40 9.84 -8.08 5.01
N ASP A 41 9.68 -6.81 4.68
CA ASP A 41 8.40 -6.11 4.60
C ASP A 41 7.66 -5.95 5.95
N SER A 42 8.36 -6.10 7.06
CA SER A 42 7.86 -5.82 8.40
C SER A 42 8.91 -5.03 9.16
N ASP A 43 8.55 -3.83 9.64
CA ASP A 43 9.45 -3.03 10.46
C ASP A 43 9.44 -3.57 11.89
N THR A 44 10.55 -4.13 12.31
CA THR A 44 10.76 -4.76 13.61
C THR A 44 11.98 -4.21 14.34
N LEU A 45 12.52 -3.08 13.87
CA LEU A 45 13.71 -2.45 14.48
C LEU A 45 13.48 -2.12 15.96
N ASP A 46 12.31 -1.62 16.31
CA ASP A 46 11.94 -1.30 17.70
C ASP A 46 11.87 -2.54 18.60
N GLN A 47 11.76 -3.72 18.00
CA GLN A 47 11.76 -5.01 18.70
C GLN A 47 13.16 -5.65 18.73
N GLY A 48 14.18 -4.98 18.19
CA GLY A 48 15.57 -5.42 18.23
C GLY A 48 15.96 -6.40 17.11
N HIS A 49 15.15 -6.55 16.06
CA HIS A 49 15.44 -7.44 14.94
C HIS A 49 15.89 -6.68 13.69
N SER A 50 16.74 -7.33 12.90
CA SER A 50 17.07 -6.83 11.57
C SER A 50 15.88 -6.93 10.64
N CYS A 51 15.61 -5.86 9.88
CA CYS A 51 14.56 -5.87 8.87
C CYS A 51 15.01 -5.22 7.56
N VAL A 52 14.37 -5.65 6.48
CA VAL A 52 14.47 -5.04 5.15
C VAL A 52 13.10 -4.52 4.78
N THR A 53 12.98 -3.23 4.62
CA THR A 53 11.72 -2.53 4.28
C THR A 53 11.90 -1.70 3.02
N THR A 54 10.79 -1.38 2.37
CA THR A 54 10.78 -0.45 1.23
C THR A 54 10.80 0.98 1.73
N ASP A 55 11.58 1.84 1.07
CA ASP A 55 11.53 3.29 1.29
C ASP A 55 10.29 3.88 0.59
N PHE A 56 9.15 3.73 1.25
CA PHE A 56 7.88 4.23 0.73
C PHE A 56 7.83 5.76 0.68
N GLU A 57 8.54 6.45 1.57
CA GLU A 57 8.58 7.91 1.56
C GLU A 57 9.25 8.43 0.30
N HIS A 58 10.42 7.88 -0.05
CA HIS A 58 11.11 8.24 -1.28
C HIS A 58 10.26 7.92 -2.50
N ALA A 59 9.68 6.72 -2.57
CA ALA A 59 8.89 6.27 -3.70
C ALA A 59 7.65 7.14 -3.94
N VAL A 60 6.86 7.42 -2.89
CA VAL A 60 5.66 8.26 -2.98
C VAL A 60 6.01 9.70 -3.34
N THR A 61 7.05 10.26 -2.71
CA THR A 61 7.52 11.61 -3.02
C THR A 61 7.91 11.73 -4.49
N HIS A 62 8.62 10.74 -5.02
CA HIS A 62 9.05 10.75 -6.42
C HIS A 62 7.87 10.73 -7.40
N VAL A 63 6.83 9.94 -7.12
CA VAL A 63 5.59 9.91 -7.91
C VAL A 63 4.86 11.26 -7.87
N LEU A 64 4.72 11.83 -6.68
CA LEU A 64 4.01 13.10 -6.50
C LEU A 64 4.77 14.26 -7.14
N ASP A 65 6.10 14.29 -7.00
CA ASP A 65 6.95 15.27 -7.70
C ASP A 65 6.81 15.16 -9.22
N HIS A 66 6.73 13.94 -9.76
CA HIS A 66 6.53 13.74 -11.19
C HIS A 66 5.21 14.36 -11.68
N PHE A 67 4.09 14.15 -10.96
CA PHE A 67 2.83 14.78 -11.30
C PHE A 67 2.89 16.31 -11.19
N LEU A 68 3.47 16.83 -10.10
CA LEU A 68 3.59 18.26 -9.88
C LEU A 68 4.47 18.96 -10.92
N GLN A 69 5.54 18.32 -11.39
CA GLN A 69 6.40 18.84 -12.47
C GLN A 69 5.66 18.97 -13.80
N GLN A 70 4.63 18.15 -14.03
CA GLN A 70 3.74 18.27 -15.18
C GLN A 70 2.62 19.32 -14.98
N GLY A 71 2.61 20.02 -13.84
CA GLY A 71 1.60 21.02 -13.51
C GLY A 71 0.29 20.44 -12.96
N ILE A 72 0.23 19.14 -12.72
CA ILE A 72 -0.96 18.47 -12.17
C ILE A 72 -1.02 18.74 -10.67
N ARG A 73 -2.15 19.27 -10.19
CA ARG A 73 -2.35 19.60 -8.77
C ARG A 73 -3.52 18.86 -8.15
N GLU A 74 -4.49 18.42 -8.94
CA GLU A 74 -5.58 17.55 -8.50
C GLU A 74 -5.10 16.09 -8.59
N ILE A 75 -4.58 15.57 -7.47
CA ILE A 75 -4.01 14.23 -7.38
C ILE A 75 -4.82 13.41 -6.39
N GLY A 76 -5.31 12.26 -6.84
CA GLY A 76 -6.03 11.30 -6.02
C GLY A 76 -5.19 10.08 -5.64
N MET A 77 -5.72 9.28 -4.71
CA MET A 77 -5.13 8.01 -4.32
C MET A 77 -6.18 6.92 -4.14
N ILE A 78 -5.88 5.74 -4.67
CA ILE A 78 -6.59 4.51 -4.33
C ILE A 78 -5.64 3.67 -3.49
N ALA A 79 -5.97 3.50 -2.21
CA ALA A 79 -5.17 2.79 -1.23
C ALA A 79 -5.86 1.51 -0.74
N GLY A 80 -5.10 0.64 -0.10
CA GLY A 80 -5.59 -0.56 0.55
C GLY A 80 -5.32 -0.54 2.05
N ARG A 81 -6.01 -1.40 2.78
CA ARG A 81 -5.69 -1.73 4.18
C ARG A 81 -4.98 -3.06 4.20
N GLU A 82 -3.95 -3.13 4.97
CA GLU A 82 -3.18 -4.34 5.23
C GLU A 82 -3.45 -4.88 6.64
N GLU A 83 -3.27 -6.17 6.80
CA GLU A 83 -3.37 -6.83 8.09
C GLU A 83 -2.12 -7.68 8.31
N THR A 84 -1.78 -7.93 9.57
CA THR A 84 -0.76 -8.91 9.91
C THR A 84 -1.15 -10.30 9.41
N THR A 85 -0.18 -11.17 9.18
CA THR A 85 -0.38 -12.53 8.64
C THR A 85 -1.33 -13.38 9.47
N ASP A 86 -1.51 -13.07 10.75
CA ASP A 86 -2.50 -13.71 11.64
C ASP A 86 -3.87 -13.01 11.65
N GLY A 87 -4.03 -11.90 10.89
CA GLY A 87 -5.27 -11.14 10.81
C GLY A 87 -5.66 -10.41 12.12
N THR A 88 -4.76 -10.30 13.09
CA THR A 88 -5.08 -9.73 14.40
C THR A 88 -4.90 -8.23 14.49
N THR A 89 -4.11 -7.66 13.58
CA THR A 89 -3.75 -6.24 13.62
C THR A 89 -3.87 -5.64 12.23
N SER A 90 -4.64 -4.55 12.11
CA SER A 90 -4.66 -3.72 10.90
C SER A 90 -3.41 -2.84 10.90
N ILE A 91 -2.80 -2.70 9.73
CA ILE A 91 -1.58 -1.93 9.54
C ILE A 91 -1.93 -0.72 8.67
N ASP A 92 -1.54 0.46 9.16
CA ASP A 92 -1.65 1.67 8.36
C ASP A 92 -0.68 1.61 7.17
N ASP A 93 -1.20 1.84 5.98
CA ASP A 93 -0.39 1.85 4.78
C ASP A 93 0.57 3.06 4.80
N PRO A 94 1.89 2.84 4.86
CA PRO A 94 2.86 3.93 4.89
C PRO A 94 2.80 4.81 3.64
N ARG A 95 2.39 4.26 2.49
CA ARG A 95 2.18 5.03 1.24
C ARG A 95 1.08 6.06 1.40
N LEU A 96 -0.02 5.69 2.07
CA LEU A 96 -1.13 6.62 2.36
C LEU A 96 -0.69 7.74 3.30
N ALA A 97 0.02 7.41 4.37
CA ALA A 97 0.54 8.39 5.32
C ALA A 97 1.48 9.40 4.64
N CYS A 98 2.42 8.91 3.80
CA CYS A 98 3.33 9.75 3.03
C CYS A 98 2.57 10.64 2.03
N PHE A 99 1.60 10.08 1.29
CA PHE A 99 0.77 10.82 0.34
C PHE A 99 0.04 11.98 1.00
N CYS A 100 -0.67 11.69 2.11
CA CYS A 100 -1.43 12.69 2.84
C CYS A 100 -0.53 13.80 3.38
N ARG A 101 0.60 13.43 4.02
CA ARG A 101 1.55 14.41 4.57
C ARG A 101 2.12 15.29 3.47
N TYR A 102 2.67 14.69 2.41
CA TYR A 102 3.32 15.42 1.32
C TYR A 102 2.39 16.44 0.65
N LEU A 103 1.15 16.05 0.33
CA LEU A 103 0.20 16.98 -0.28
C LEU A 103 -0.36 18.01 0.72
N SER A 104 -0.48 17.66 2.01
CA SER A 104 -0.87 18.62 3.03
C SER A 104 0.17 19.73 3.21
N ASP A 105 1.44 19.39 3.23
CA ASP A 105 2.55 20.35 3.32
C ASP A 105 2.58 21.33 2.13
N LYS A 106 1.99 20.96 1.01
CA LYS A 106 1.86 21.80 -0.20
C LYS A 106 0.48 22.43 -0.36
N GLU A 107 -0.42 22.27 0.62
CA GLU A 107 -1.81 22.74 0.57
C GLU A 107 -2.64 22.19 -0.60
N LEU A 108 -2.28 20.97 -1.06
CA LEU A 108 -2.92 20.27 -2.19
C LEU A 108 -3.74 19.05 -1.78
N TYR A 109 -3.71 18.66 -0.50
CA TYR A 109 -4.42 17.48 -0.03
C TYR A 109 -5.94 17.66 -0.07
N GLN A 110 -6.62 16.76 -0.78
CA GLN A 110 -8.08 16.72 -0.89
C GLN A 110 -8.60 15.37 -0.40
N PRO A 111 -9.20 15.27 0.79
CA PRO A 111 -9.70 14.00 1.31
C PRO A 111 -10.72 13.31 0.40
N ALA A 112 -11.50 14.07 -0.36
CA ALA A 112 -12.50 13.55 -1.30
C ALA A 112 -11.87 12.74 -2.45
N TYR A 113 -10.59 12.93 -2.74
CA TYR A 113 -9.84 12.25 -3.80
C TYR A 113 -9.14 10.97 -3.32
N VAL A 114 -9.26 10.64 -2.03
CA VAL A 114 -8.63 9.47 -1.44
C VAL A 114 -9.69 8.42 -1.12
N LYS A 115 -9.49 7.20 -1.65
CA LYS A 115 -10.35 6.05 -1.37
C LYS A 115 -9.52 4.89 -0.83
N ILE A 116 -10.06 4.21 0.16
CA ILE A 116 -9.34 3.14 0.87
C ILE A 116 -10.23 1.89 0.92
N GLY A 117 -9.69 0.77 0.47
CA GLY A 117 -10.37 -0.52 0.49
C GLY A 117 -9.44 -1.68 0.77
N LYS A 118 -9.59 -2.79 0.06
CA LYS A 118 -8.70 -3.96 0.14
C LYS A 118 -7.72 -3.96 -1.02
N PHE A 119 -6.57 -4.60 -0.85
CA PHE A 119 -5.61 -4.81 -1.94
C PHE A 119 -6.10 -5.89 -2.92
N SER A 120 -7.11 -5.54 -3.72
CA SER A 120 -7.67 -6.43 -4.75
C SER A 120 -8.19 -5.63 -5.95
N SER A 121 -8.26 -6.28 -7.11
CA SER A 121 -8.79 -5.65 -8.33
C SER A 121 -10.27 -5.29 -8.21
N GLU A 122 -11.05 -6.11 -7.51
CA GLU A 122 -12.46 -5.81 -7.24
C GLU A 122 -12.61 -4.53 -6.42
N SER A 123 -11.79 -4.38 -5.37
CA SER A 123 -11.79 -3.16 -4.54
C SER A 123 -11.37 -1.94 -5.37
N GLY A 124 -10.30 -2.04 -6.17
CA GLY A 124 -9.87 -0.95 -7.05
C GLY A 124 -10.97 -0.49 -8.02
N TYR A 125 -11.70 -1.45 -8.58
CA TYR A 125 -12.83 -1.17 -9.45
C TYR A 125 -13.96 -0.41 -8.74
N GLN A 126 -14.41 -0.89 -7.58
CA GLN A 126 -15.50 -0.28 -6.83
C GLN A 126 -15.15 1.12 -6.34
N LEU A 127 -13.95 1.29 -5.78
CA LEU A 127 -13.47 2.57 -5.27
C LEU A 127 -13.35 3.63 -6.37
N MET A 128 -12.82 3.26 -7.54
CA MET A 128 -12.73 4.18 -8.67
C MET A 128 -14.09 4.52 -9.23
N LYS A 129 -15.00 3.56 -9.32
CA LYS A 129 -16.39 3.79 -9.75
C LYS A 129 -17.11 4.76 -8.83
N GLU A 130 -17.01 4.56 -7.51
CA GLU A 130 -17.57 5.50 -6.52
C GLU A 130 -16.98 6.91 -6.68
N LEU A 131 -15.69 7.02 -6.95
CA LEU A 131 -15.03 8.30 -7.12
C LEU A 131 -15.51 9.00 -8.39
N ILE A 132 -15.67 8.29 -9.51
CA ILE A 132 -16.23 8.80 -10.76
C ILE A 132 -17.64 9.33 -10.51
N ASP A 133 -18.49 8.55 -9.83
CA ASP A 133 -19.88 8.93 -9.55
C ASP A 133 -19.98 10.17 -8.64
N GLN A 134 -19.06 10.31 -7.67
CA GLN A 134 -19.05 11.40 -6.70
C GLN A 134 -18.43 12.68 -7.25
N GLN A 135 -17.37 12.60 -8.05
CA GLN A 135 -16.56 13.75 -8.48
C GLN A 135 -16.94 14.27 -9.89
N LYS A 136 -17.56 13.42 -10.72
CA LYS A 136 -18.01 13.79 -12.10
C LYS A 136 -17.09 14.79 -12.83
N GLU A 137 -17.40 16.10 -12.73
CA GLU A 137 -16.69 17.17 -13.43
C GLU A 137 -15.40 17.64 -12.73
N GLN A 138 -15.18 17.23 -11.47
CA GLN A 138 -14.01 17.61 -10.66
C GLN A 138 -13.08 16.43 -10.39
N MET A 139 -13.03 15.49 -11.32
CA MET A 139 -12.18 14.33 -11.17
C MET A 139 -10.69 14.69 -11.18
N PRO A 140 -9.87 14.13 -10.27
CA PRO A 140 -8.43 14.31 -10.29
C PRO A 140 -7.80 13.96 -11.64
N LYS A 141 -6.79 14.71 -12.04
CA LYS A 141 -6.06 14.51 -13.29
C LYS A 141 -4.97 13.44 -13.19
N ALA A 142 -4.61 13.04 -11.97
CA ALA A 142 -3.68 11.95 -11.74
C ALA A 142 -4.07 11.14 -10.50
N PHE A 143 -3.73 9.85 -10.51
CA PHE A 143 -3.89 8.97 -9.38
C PHE A 143 -2.61 8.19 -9.08
N PHE A 144 -2.23 8.19 -7.81
CA PHE A 144 -1.33 7.21 -7.25
C PHE A 144 -2.12 6.01 -6.75
N ILE A 145 -1.82 4.83 -7.25
CA ILE A 145 -2.50 3.59 -6.87
C ILE A 145 -1.53 2.74 -6.03
N ALA A 146 -1.93 2.37 -4.84
CA ALA A 146 -1.04 1.76 -3.86
C ALA A 146 -0.58 0.33 -4.21
N SER A 147 -1.20 -0.33 -5.20
CA SER A 147 -0.72 -1.62 -5.72
C SER A 147 -1.23 -1.89 -7.12
N ASP A 148 -0.53 -2.76 -7.85
CA ASP A 148 -0.95 -3.19 -9.19
C ASP A 148 -2.29 -3.95 -9.18
N ALA A 149 -2.59 -4.70 -8.12
CA ALA A 149 -3.89 -5.34 -7.97
C ALA A 149 -5.03 -4.32 -7.96
N LEU A 150 -4.88 -3.22 -7.22
CA LEU A 150 -5.83 -2.10 -7.23
C LEU A 150 -5.87 -1.40 -8.60
N ALA A 151 -4.70 -1.23 -9.24
CA ALA A 151 -4.59 -0.53 -10.53
C ALA A 151 -5.36 -1.24 -11.65
N VAL A 152 -5.33 -2.58 -11.69
CA VAL A 152 -6.10 -3.37 -12.67
C VAL A 152 -7.60 -3.06 -12.57
N GLY A 153 -8.16 -3.04 -11.37
CA GLY A 153 -9.56 -2.69 -11.15
C GLY A 153 -9.86 -1.22 -11.48
N THR A 154 -8.98 -0.32 -11.06
CA THR A 154 -9.06 1.11 -11.35
C THR A 154 -9.11 1.40 -12.85
N LEU A 155 -8.21 0.80 -13.62
CA LEU A 155 -8.16 0.95 -15.08
C LEU A 155 -9.43 0.44 -15.75
N ARG A 156 -9.97 -0.69 -15.29
CA ARG A 156 -11.23 -1.22 -15.79
C ARG A 156 -12.39 -0.25 -15.54
N ALA A 157 -12.52 0.33 -14.34
CA ALA A 157 -13.58 1.28 -14.03
C ALA A 157 -13.50 2.55 -14.89
N LEU A 158 -12.28 3.09 -15.11
CA LEU A 158 -12.05 4.24 -15.98
C LEU A 158 -12.42 3.92 -17.43
N GLN A 159 -12.02 2.77 -17.94
CA GLN A 159 -12.35 2.32 -19.31
C GLN A 159 -13.85 2.18 -19.51
N GLU A 160 -14.58 1.58 -18.57
CA GLU A 160 -16.05 1.43 -18.63
C GLU A 160 -16.76 2.79 -18.57
N ALA A 161 -16.17 3.79 -17.92
CA ALA A 161 -16.66 5.17 -17.86
C ALA A 161 -16.26 6.02 -19.09
N GLY A 162 -15.50 5.47 -20.03
CA GLY A 162 -15.01 6.21 -21.22
C GLY A 162 -13.92 7.21 -20.91
N ILE A 163 -13.23 7.08 -19.78
CA ILE A 163 -12.13 7.96 -19.35
C ILE A 163 -10.81 7.37 -19.85
N SER A 164 -10.10 8.12 -20.68
CA SER A 164 -8.85 7.66 -21.31
C SER A 164 -7.64 7.84 -20.39
N VAL A 165 -6.82 6.79 -20.29
CA VAL A 165 -5.52 6.81 -19.61
C VAL A 165 -4.42 6.70 -20.66
N PRO A 166 -3.45 7.61 -20.73
CA PRO A 166 -3.19 8.73 -19.80
C PRO A 166 -3.81 10.08 -20.21
N GLN A 167 -4.65 10.16 -21.24
CA GLN A 167 -5.08 11.43 -21.86
C GLN A 167 -5.98 12.26 -20.93
N ASP A 168 -6.96 11.65 -20.29
CA ASP A 168 -7.88 12.32 -19.37
C ASP A 168 -7.39 12.26 -17.94
N VAL A 169 -6.83 11.10 -17.56
CA VAL A 169 -6.31 10.80 -16.20
C VAL A 169 -5.01 10.02 -16.31
N GLN A 170 -3.98 10.45 -15.60
CA GLN A 170 -2.71 9.71 -15.47
C GLN A 170 -2.76 8.77 -14.28
N ILE A 171 -2.15 7.60 -14.39
CA ILE A 171 -2.03 6.62 -13.31
C ILE A 171 -0.58 6.19 -13.14
N ILE A 172 -0.13 6.16 -11.90
CA ILE A 172 1.11 5.49 -11.49
C ILE A 172 0.75 4.53 -10.35
N SER A 173 1.12 3.26 -10.48
CA SER A 173 0.94 2.26 -9.43
C SER A 173 2.26 1.86 -8.79
N PHE A 174 2.14 1.32 -7.59
CA PHE A 174 3.25 0.76 -6.84
C PHE A 174 3.15 -0.77 -6.85
N ASN A 175 4.28 -1.44 -7.07
CA ASN A 175 4.37 -2.90 -6.99
C ASN A 175 5.48 -3.33 -6.02
#